data_ed8f49591a027c6e6072243356cfb099
#
_entry.id   ed8f49591a027c6e6072243356cfb099
#
_cell.length_a   1.000
_cell.length_b   1.000
_cell.length_c   1.000
_cell.angle_alpha   90.00
_cell.angle_beta   90.00
_cell.angle_gamma   90.00
#
_symmetry.space_group_name_H-M   'P 1'
#
loop_
_entity.id
_entity.type
_entity.pdbx_description
1 polymer ?
#
loop_
_entity_poly.entity_id
_entity_poly.type
_entity_poly.pdbx_seq_one_letter_code
_entity_poly.pdbx_strand_id
1 'polypeptide(L)'
;GIDDIAMTTNAFFLKDQAQGLLDAGLKRLNVSLDSLDPEKFRDVNRRDCLQSVLDGLDAARNAGFKSIKINAVAVRNFSESEIMGLIEMGRSDGFEIRFIEFMPLDADKVWERDKVLFGHEIVELIKEKYELVPIDNSLEIGPASEYNFADGKGKIGIITAVSNPFCDHCNRIRMTADGKLRTCLFSEN
;
A
#
# COMPACT_ATOMS: atom_id res chain seq x y z
N GLY A 1 -26.97 -3.73 -3.55
CA GLY A 1 -26.23 -2.68 -2.85
C GLY A 1 -24.73 -2.84 -3.07
N ILE A 2 -23.93 -2.07 -2.34
CA ILE A 2 -22.47 -2.24 -2.32
C ILE A 2 -22.14 -3.23 -1.21
N ASP A 3 -21.55 -4.38 -1.55
CA ASP A 3 -21.31 -5.47 -0.60
C ASP A 3 -19.87 -5.50 -0.08
N ASP A 4 -18.97 -4.78 -0.74
CA ASP A 4 -17.55 -4.73 -0.39
C ASP A 4 -17.05 -3.28 -0.36
N ILE A 5 -16.73 -2.82 0.84
CA ILE A 5 -16.26 -1.47 1.10
C ILE A 5 -14.84 -1.55 1.66
N ALA A 6 -13.94 -0.77 1.07
CA ALA A 6 -12.59 -0.58 1.55
C ALA A 6 -12.33 0.90 1.85
N MET A 7 -11.49 1.18 2.82
CA MET A 7 -11.04 2.53 3.15
C MET A 7 -9.52 2.64 3.01
N THR A 8 -9.06 3.72 2.41
CA THR A 8 -7.64 4.11 2.46
C THR A 8 -7.45 5.19 3.52
N THR A 9 -6.47 5.03 4.39
CA THR A 9 -6.24 5.91 5.54
C THR A 9 -4.74 6.00 5.86
N ASN A 10 -4.34 7.08 6.52
CA ASN A 10 -3.04 7.17 7.17
C ASN A 10 -3.02 6.55 8.58
N ALA A 11 -4.11 5.94 9.02
CA ALA A 11 -4.31 5.26 10.30
C ALA A 11 -4.14 6.10 11.57
N PHE A 12 -3.89 7.42 11.47
CA PHE A 12 -3.62 8.27 12.63
C PHE A 12 -4.71 8.22 13.71
N PHE A 13 -5.98 8.20 13.29
CA PHE A 13 -7.14 8.10 14.19
C PHE A 13 -7.72 6.68 14.27
N LEU A 14 -7.10 5.71 13.64
CA LEU A 14 -7.68 4.37 13.49
C LEU A 14 -7.78 3.63 14.83
N LYS A 15 -6.88 3.94 15.79
CA LYS A 15 -6.90 3.36 17.14
C LYS A 15 -8.29 3.48 17.80
N ASP A 16 -8.90 4.66 17.69
CA ASP A 16 -10.19 4.94 18.35
C ASP A 16 -11.40 4.58 17.46
N GLN A 17 -11.17 4.37 16.17
CA GLN A 17 -12.26 4.21 15.20
C GLN A 17 -12.41 2.77 14.66
N ALA A 18 -11.39 1.92 14.84
CA ALA A 18 -11.34 0.62 14.17
C ALA A 18 -12.58 -0.24 14.44
N GLN A 19 -12.99 -0.38 15.69
CA GLN A 19 -14.17 -1.18 16.04
C GLN A 19 -15.45 -0.60 15.42
N GLY A 20 -15.67 0.71 15.55
CA GLY A 20 -16.87 1.36 15.00
C GLY A 20 -16.95 1.27 13.48
N LEU A 21 -15.81 1.35 12.78
CA LEU A 21 -15.75 1.17 11.33
C LEU A 21 -16.10 -0.26 10.93
N LEU A 22 -15.58 -1.26 11.64
CA LEU A 22 -15.90 -2.66 11.40
C LEU A 22 -17.38 -2.94 11.64
N ASP A 23 -17.94 -2.44 12.74
CA ASP A 23 -19.36 -2.60 13.11
C ASP A 23 -20.28 -1.91 12.08
N ALA A 24 -19.82 -0.80 11.48
CA ALA A 24 -20.53 -0.13 10.37
C ALA A 24 -20.44 -0.87 9.03
N GLY A 25 -19.71 -2.01 8.96
CA GLY A 25 -19.62 -2.87 7.78
C GLY A 25 -18.41 -2.63 6.89
N LEU A 26 -17.42 -1.82 7.31
CA LEU A 26 -16.17 -1.70 6.59
C LEU A 26 -15.39 -3.02 6.66
N LYS A 27 -14.98 -3.57 5.51
CA LYS A 27 -14.38 -4.90 5.47
C LYS A 27 -12.87 -4.89 5.29
N ARG A 28 -12.33 -3.88 4.60
CA ARG A 28 -10.94 -3.83 4.17
C ARG A 28 -10.30 -2.48 4.44
N LEU A 29 -9.05 -2.51 4.85
CA LEU A 29 -8.25 -1.31 5.07
C LEU A 29 -7.03 -1.31 4.14
N ASN A 30 -6.74 -0.13 3.58
CA ASN A 30 -5.46 0.17 2.96
C ASN A 30 -4.81 1.29 3.80
N VAL A 31 -3.69 0.99 4.41
CA VAL A 31 -2.97 1.96 5.25
C VAL A 31 -1.73 2.43 4.53
N SER A 32 -1.53 3.74 4.46
CA SER A 32 -0.30 4.32 3.90
C SER A 32 0.79 4.33 4.98
N LEU A 33 1.91 3.66 4.71
CA LEU A 33 3.06 3.60 5.61
C LEU A 33 4.33 3.33 4.80
N ASP A 34 5.15 4.37 4.62
CA ASP A 34 6.34 4.32 3.76
C ASP A 34 7.61 3.91 4.51
N SER A 35 7.64 4.07 5.84
CA SER A 35 8.81 3.77 6.66
C SER A 35 8.41 3.39 8.08
N LEU A 36 9.22 2.50 8.70
CA LEU A 36 9.19 2.17 10.13
C LEU A 36 10.25 2.93 10.93
N ASP A 37 11.15 3.64 10.26
CA ASP A 37 12.12 4.54 10.89
C ASP A 37 11.42 5.87 11.26
N PRO A 38 11.44 6.30 12.55
CA PRO A 38 10.73 7.50 12.98
C PRO A 38 11.22 8.79 12.32
N GLU A 39 12.51 8.89 12.01
CA GLU A 39 13.07 10.09 11.38
C GLU A 39 12.62 10.17 9.91
N LYS A 40 12.78 9.08 9.16
CA LYS A 40 12.33 8.99 7.78
C LYS A 40 10.82 9.18 7.66
N PHE A 41 10.05 8.56 8.56
CA PHE A 41 8.59 8.72 8.60
C PHE A 41 8.21 10.18 8.80
N ARG A 42 8.83 10.87 9.77
CA ARG A 42 8.59 12.29 10.04
C ARG A 42 8.93 13.16 8.84
N ASP A 43 10.03 12.89 8.17
CA ASP A 43 10.48 13.68 7.01
C ASP A 43 9.49 13.59 5.84
N VAL A 44 8.96 12.40 5.54
CA VAL A 44 7.96 12.19 4.48
C VAL A 44 6.59 12.73 4.89
N ASN A 45 6.13 12.42 6.10
CA ASN A 45 4.79 12.77 6.55
C ASN A 45 4.69 14.18 7.14
N ARG A 46 5.83 14.84 7.38
CA ARG A 46 5.92 16.18 8.04
C ARG A 46 5.27 16.19 9.42
N ARG A 47 5.17 15.03 10.07
CA ARG A 47 4.55 14.83 11.38
C ARG A 47 5.22 13.68 12.12
N ASP A 48 5.44 13.87 13.40
CA ASP A 48 5.94 12.82 14.29
C ASP A 48 4.75 12.04 14.87
N CYS A 49 4.25 11.07 14.10
CA CYS A 49 3.07 10.31 14.49
C CYS A 49 3.15 8.82 14.10
N LEU A 50 4.34 8.28 13.86
CA LEU A 50 4.52 6.86 13.52
C LEU A 50 3.86 5.95 14.55
N GLN A 51 4.06 6.21 15.85
CA GLN A 51 3.48 5.37 16.90
C GLN A 51 1.95 5.35 16.83
N SER A 52 1.30 6.48 16.51
CA SER A 52 -0.16 6.52 16.36
C SER A 52 -0.64 5.67 15.18
N VAL A 53 0.15 5.58 14.09
CA VAL A 53 -0.14 4.71 12.93
C VAL A 53 -0.02 3.25 13.32
N LEU A 54 1.05 2.87 14.02
CA LEU A 54 1.28 1.50 14.50
C LEU A 54 0.19 1.07 15.49
N ASP A 55 -0.16 1.92 16.45
CA ASP A 55 -1.27 1.69 17.40
C ASP A 55 -2.60 1.50 16.65
N GLY A 56 -2.80 2.27 15.57
CA GLY A 56 -3.98 2.15 14.71
C GLY A 56 -4.04 0.81 13.95
N LEU A 57 -2.92 0.33 13.46
CA LEU A 57 -2.79 -0.99 12.81
C LEU A 57 -3.10 -2.11 13.81
N ASP A 58 -2.55 -2.04 15.02
CA ASP A 58 -2.83 -3.00 16.08
C ASP A 58 -4.30 -3.00 16.47
N ALA A 59 -4.91 -1.83 16.62
CA ALA A 59 -6.34 -1.72 16.91
C ALA A 59 -7.21 -2.33 15.80
N ALA A 60 -6.88 -2.11 14.53
CA ALA A 60 -7.59 -2.70 13.41
C ALA A 60 -7.47 -4.24 13.39
N ARG A 61 -6.26 -4.77 13.63
CA ARG A 61 -6.05 -6.21 13.76
C ARG A 61 -6.86 -6.80 14.91
N ASN A 62 -6.81 -6.18 16.10
CA ASN A 62 -7.52 -6.63 17.29
C ASN A 62 -9.04 -6.51 17.15
N ALA A 63 -9.55 -5.50 16.43
CA ALA A 63 -10.97 -5.40 16.08
C ALA A 63 -11.45 -6.54 15.17
N GLY A 64 -10.53 -7.17 14.41
CA GLY A 64 -10.82 -8.35 13.58
C GLY A 64 -10.96 -8.06 12.09
N PHE A 65 -10.40 -6.96 11.58
CA PHE A 65 -10.29 -6.76 10.14
C PHE A 65 -9.50 -7.92 9.49
N LYS A 66 -10.11 -8.57 8.50
CA LYS A 66 -9.53 -9.74 7.82
C LYS A 66 -8.57 -9.37 6.69
N SER A 67 -8.66 -8.15 6.18
CA SER A 67 -7.82 -7.66 5.10
C SER A 67 -7.30 -6.28 5.44
N ILE A 68 -6.05 -6.22 5.84
CA ILE A 68 -5.30 -4.98 6.07
C ILE A 68 -4.12 -4.99 5.09
N LYS A 69 -4.11 -4.01 4.19
CA LYS A 69 -3.04 -3.82 3.23
C LYS A 69 -2.25 -2.58 3.60
N ILE A 70 -0.94 -2.69 3.57
CA ILE A 70 -0.05 -1.56 3.81
C ILE A 70 0.55 -1.15 2.49
N ASN A 71 0.30 0.08 2.08
CA ASN A 71 0.81 0.66 0.85
C ASN A 71 2.03 1.53 1.18
N ALA A 72 3.16 1.22 0.55
CA ALA A 72 4.38 2.00 0.62
C ALA A 72 4.78 2.47 -0.78
N VAL A 73 5.07 3.76 -0.94
CA VAL A 73 5.56 4.31 -2.20
C VAL A 73 7.06 4.03 -2.30
N ALA A 74 7.48 3.43 -3.41
CA ALA A 74 8.85 3.02 -3.64
C ALA A 74 9.66 4.14 -4.30
N VAL A 75 10.45 4.84 -3.49
CA VAL A 75 11.33 5.94 -3.89
C VAL A 75 12.78 5.50 -3.74
N ARG A 76 13.56 5.65 -4.80
CA ARG A 76 14.99 5.30 -4.84
C ARG A 76 15.80 6.11 -3.82
N ASN A 77 16.79 5.48 -3.21
CA ASN A 77 17.63 6.00 -2.12
C ASN A 77 16.89 6.30 -0.80
N PHE A 78 15.58 5.94 -0.74
CA PHE A 78 14.79 6.02 0.47
C PHE A 78 14.22 4.65 0.86
N SER A 79 13.54 3.98 -0.07
CA SER A 79 12.75 2.79 0.23
C SER A 79 13.56 1.50 0.37
N GLU A 80 14.76 1.41 -0.22
CA GLU A 80 15.56 0.18 -0.22
C GLU A 80 15.84 -0.34 1.19
N SER A 81 16.11 0.57 2.14
CA SER A 81 16.34 0.20 3.54
C SER A 81 15.06 -0.11 4.33
N GLU A 82 13.90 0.30 3.82
CA GLU A 82 12.60 0.12 4.49
C GLU A 82 11.91 -1.18 4.07
N ILE A 83 12.19 -1.69 2.87
CA ILE A 83 11.52 -2.86 2.28
C ILE A 83 11.51 -4.03 3.25
N MET A 84 12.67 -4.41 3.79
CA MET A 84 12.76 -5.61 4.62
C MET A 84 12.05 -5.44 5.96
N GLY A 85 12.11 -4.26 6.58
CA GLY A 85 11.38 -3.96 7.81
C GLY A 85 9.87 -4.05 7.63
N LEU A 86 9.34 -3.47 6.56
CA LEU A 86 7.92 -3.55 6.23
C LEU A 86 7.48 -4.99 5.96
N ILE A 87 8.30 -5.77 5.23
CA ILE A 87 8.01 -7.18 4.97
C ILE A 87 7.96 -7.99 6.25
N GLU A 88 8.93 -7.82 7.16
CA GLU A 88 8.95 -8.54 8.44
C GLU A 88 7.69 -8.21 9.27
N MET A 89 7.31 -6.94 9.32
CA MET A 89 6.06 -6.53 9.96
C MET A 89 4.85 -7.20 9.30
N GLY A 90 4.76 -7.21 7.97
CA GLY A 90 3.67 -7.87 7.26
C GLY A 90 3.58 -9.36 7.56
N ARG A 91 4.74 -10.03 7.61
CA ARG A 91 4.84 -11.48 7.89
C ARG A 91 4.51 -11.81 9.35
N SER A 92 4.90 -10.97 10.32
CA SER A 92 4.62 -11.18 11.74
C SER A 92 3.18 -10.87 12.12
N ASP A 93 2.61 -9.81 11.54
CA ASP A 93 1.31 -9.27 11.95
C ASP A 93 0.15 -9.64 11.02
N GLY A 94 0.46 -10.31 9.90
CA GLY A 94 -0.53 -10.79 8.93
C GLY A 94 -1.02 -9.69 7.99
N PHE A 95 -0.23 -8.63 7.76
CA PHE A 95 -0.55 -7.59 6.80
C PHE A 95 -0.03 -7.93 5.40
N GLU A 96 -0.78 -7.54 4.37
CA GLU A 96 -0.30 -7.57 2.99
C GLU A 96 0.46 -6.28 2.69
N ILE A 97 1.76 -6.39 2.42
CA ILE A 97 2.56 -5.23 2.04
C ILE A 97 2.48 -5.00 0.54
N ARG A 98 2.20 -3.77 0.13
CA ARG A 98 2.15 -3.35 -1.27
C ARG A 98 3.12 -2.24 -1.54
N PHE A 99 4.09 -2.49 -2.41
CA PHE A 99 4.99 -1.46 -2.91
C PHE A 99 4.44 -0.87 -4.20
N ILE A 100 4.40 0.45 -4.28
CA ILE A 100 3.85 1.21 -5.39
C ILE A 100 4.97 2.05 -5.99
N GLU A 101 5.27 1.86 -7.26
CA GLU A 101 6.23 2.72 -7.95
C GLU A 101 5.83 4.19 -7.84
N PHE A 102 6.80 5.06 -7.54
CA PHE A 102 6.57 6.50 -7.38
C PHE A 102 6.03 7.11 -8.67
N MET A 103 4.83 7.66 -8.61
CA MET A 103 4.11 8.24 -9.75
C MET A 103 4.22 9.78 -9.77
N PRO A 104 4.10 10.44 -10.95
CA PRO A 104 4.15 11.91 -11.08
C PRO A 104 2.83 12.57 -10.61
N LEU A 105 2.49 12.37 -9.34
CA LEU A 105 1.27 12.89 -8.69
C LEU A 105 1.59 13.80 -7.50
N ASP A 106 2.86 14.06 -7.27
CA ASP A 106 3.35 14.86 -6.15
C ASP A 106 3.06 16.33 -6.36
N ALA A 107 2.55 17.00 -5.33
CA ALA A 107 2.19 18.42 -5.36
C ALA A 107 3.42 19.32 -5.56
N ASP A 108 4.57 18.91 -5.07
CA ASP A 108 5.83 19.66 -5.13
C ASP A 108 6.55 19.50 -6.49
N LYS A 109 6.03 18.66 -7.40
CA LYS A 109 6.58 18.36 -8.74
C LYS A 109 8.05 17.94 -8.70
N VAL A 110 8.42 17.15 -7.70
CA VAL A 110 9.79 16.63 -7.51
C VAL A 110 9.99 15.28 -8.18
N TRP A 111 8.95 14.74 -8.83
CA TRP A 111 9.02 13.47 -9.51
C TRP A 111 10.00 13.51 -10.67
N GLU A 112 10.88 12.54 -10.69
CA GLU A 112 11.81 12.24 -11.78
C GLU A 112 11.86 10.71 -11.91
N ARG A 113 12.07 10.22 -13.14
CA ARG A 113 12.03 8.77 -13.40
C ARG A 113 13.17 8.02 -12.68
N ASP A 114 14.30 8.65 -12.47
CA ASP A 114 15.46 8.09 -11.76
C ASP A 114 15.23 7.97 -10.25
N LYS A 115 14.22 8.67 -9.71
CA LYS A 115 13.78 8.51 -8.32
C LYS A 115 12.81 7.33 -8.12
N VAL A 116 12.41 6.67 -9.17
CA VAL A 116 11.54 5.49 -9.07
C VAL A 116 12.37 4.26 -8.74
N LEU A 117 12.06 3.60 -7.63
CA LEU A 117 12.51 2.25 -7.38
C LEU A 117 11.55 1.29 -8.06
N PHE A 118 12.00 0.63 -9.13
CA PHE A 118 11.12 -0.17 -9.98
C PHE A 118 10.72 -1.49 -9.33
N GLY A 119 9.54 -1.98 -9.70
CA GLY A 119 8.97 -3.19 -9.13
C GLY A 119 9.86 -4.43 -9.26
N HIS A 120 10.58 -4.59 -10.38
CA HIS A 120 11.52 -5.71 -10.55
C HIS A 120 12.71 -5.62 -9.58
N GLU A 121 13.22 -4.42 -9.31
CA GLU A 121 14.31 -4.21 -8.35
C GLU A 121 13.86 -4.56 -6.92
N ILE A 122 12.62 -4.17 -6.55
CA ILE A 122 12.02 -4.52 -5.26
C ILE A 122 11.93 -6.05 -5.11
N VAL A 123 11.45 -6.74 -6.15
CA VAL A 123 11.36 -8.20 -6.15
C VAL A 123 12.74 -8.85 -5.97
N GLU A 124 13.77 -8.35 -6.65
CA GLU A 124 15.13 -8.88 -6.50
C GLU A 124 15.70 -8.64 -5.09
N LEU A 125 15.51 -7.46 -4.51
CA LEU A 125 15.89 -7.19 -3.11
C LEU A 125 15.21 -8.15 -2.13
N ILE A 126 13.93 -8.46 -2.34
CA ILE A 126 13.21 -9.40 -1.46
C ILE A 126 13.74 -10.83 -1.64
N LYS A 127 14.05 -11.23 -2.88
CA LYS A 127 14.57 -12.56 -3.19
C LYS A 127 15.96 -12.83 -2.61
N GLU A 128 16.72 -11.82 -2.23
CA GLU A 128 17.98 -12.03 -1.48
C GLU A 128 17.76 -12.77 -0.15
N LYS A 129 16.56 -12.67 0.43
CA LYS A 129 16.23 -13.28 1.73
C LYS A 129 15.07 -14.27 1.68
N TYR A 130 14.09 -14.05 0.81
CA TYR A 130 12.86 -14.83 0.74
C TYR A 130 12.57 -15.33 -0.67
N GLU A 131 12.22 -16.61 -0.77
CA GLU A 131 11.70 -17.16 -2.02
C GLU A 131 10.26 -16.68 -2.24
N LEU A 132 10.00 -16.12 -3.43
CA LEU A 132 8.70 -15.59 -3.84
C LEU A 132 8.09 -16.46 -4.94
N VAL A 133 6.84 -16.86 -4.73
CA VAL A 133 6.04 -17.63 -5.69
C VAL A 133 4.98 -16.69 -6.29
N PRO A 134 5.01 -16.41 -7.61
CA PRO A 134 3.98 -15.57 -8.24
C PRO A 134 2.59 -16.17 -8.07
N ILE A 135 1.60 -15.30 -7.83
CA ILE A 135 0.19 -15.68 -7.82
C ILE A 135 -0.37 -15.39 -9.21
N ASP A 136 -0.98 -16.40 -9.82
CA ASP A 136 -1.71 -16.19 -11.08
C ASP A 136 -3.04 -15.48 -10.80
N ASN A 137 -3.05 -14.17 -11.01
CA ASN A 137 -4.23 -13.32 -10.86
C ASN A 137 -4.92 -13.04 -12.19
N SER A 138 -4.78 -13.92 -13.18
CA SER A 138 -5.39 -13.75 -14.54
C SER A 138 -6.91 -13.51 -14.51
N LEU A 139 -7.58 -13.89 -13.44
CA LEU A 139 -9.02 -13.68 -13.20
C LEU A 139 -9.34 -12.50 -12.28
N GLU A 140 -8.36 -11.94 -11.59
CA GLU A 140 -8.56 -10.81 -10.67
C GLU A 140 -8.03 -9.51 -11.29
N ILE A 141 -8.93 -8.57 -11.55
CA ILE A 141 -8.58 -7.24 -12.11
C ILE A 141 -8.06 -6.34 -10.98
N GLY A 142 -6.82 -6.53 -10.60
CA GLY A 142 -6.12 -5.71 -9.60
C GLY A 142 -4.92 -4.96 -10.20
N PRO A 143 -4.45 -3.87 -9.55
CA PRO A 143 -3.27 -3.13 -10.02
C PRO A 143 -1.95 -3.79 -9.64
N ALA A 144 -1.95 -4.79 -8.77
CA ALA A 144 -0.76 -5.38 -8.18
C ALA A 144 -0.47 -6.75 -8.78
N SER A 145 0.79 -7.00 -9.14
CA SER A 145 1.34 -8.34 -9.27
C SER A 145 1.58 -8.88 -7.87
N GLU A 146 0.94 -9.98 -7.52
CA GLU A 146 0.99 -10.55 -6.18
C GLU A 146 1.92 -11.77 -6.11
N TYR A 147 2.58 -11.94 -4.96
CA TYR A 147 3.49 -13.05 -4.68
C TYR A 147 3.22 -13.59 -3.28
N ASN A 148 3.19 -14.92 -3.15
CA ASN A 148 3.26 -15.58 -1.86
C ASN A 148 4.72 -15.79 -1.47
N PHE A 149 5.00 -15.77 -0.16
CA PHE A 149 6.25 -16.33 0.35
C PHE A 149 6.17 -17.86 0.29
N ALA A 150 7.24 -18.52 -0.18
CA ALA A 150 7.27 -19.98 -0.34
C ALA A 150 7.04 -20.75 0.98
N ASP A 151 7.36 -20.12 2.11
CA ASP A 151 7.12 -20.68 3.45
C ASP A 151 5.68 -20.51 3.96
N GLY A 152 4.79 -19.93 3.12
CA GLY A 152 3.37 -19.73 3.43
C GLY A 152 3.07 -18.58 4.40
N LYS A 153 4.06 -17.78 4.79
CA LYS A 153 3.88 -16.69 5.77
C LYS A 153 3.58 -15.35 5.09
N GLY A 154 2.37 -15.23 4.52
CA GLY A 154 1.87 -13.99 3.96
C GLY A 154 2.14 -13.80 2.47
N LYS A 155 1.80 -12.64 1.99
CA LYS A 155 1.95 -12.25 0.58
C LYS A 155 2.33 -10.79 0.46
N ILE A 156 2.88 -10.42 -0.71
CA ILE A 156 3.18 -9.06 -1.10
C ILE A 156 2.52 -8.71 -2.43
N GLY A 157 2.34 -7.43 -2.69
CA GLY A 157 1.90 -6.90 -3.97
C GLY A 157 2.88 -5.86 -4.50
N ILE A 158 3.11 -5.87 -5.81
CA ILE A 158 3.94 -4.88 -6.51
C ILE A 158 3.06 -4.15 -7.52
N ILE A 159 2.97 -2.84 -7.43
CA ILE A 159 2.17 -2.00 -8.32
C ILE A 159 3.12 -1.23 -9.24
N THR A 160 3.29 -1.74 -10.45
CA THR A 160 4.22 -1.25 -11.48
C THR A 160 3.58 -0.15 -12.32
N ALA A 161 3.12 0.93 -11.68
CA ALA A 161 2.37 2.00 -12.34
C ALA A 161 3.17 2.79 -13.37
N VAL A 162 4.52 2.77 -13.29
CA VAL A 162 5.45 3.50 -14.15
C VAL A 162 6.18 2.58 -15.13
N SER A 163 6.69 1.43 -14.67
CA SER A 163 7.46 0.51 -15.51
C SER A 163 6.59 -0.37 -16.40
N ASN A 164 5.46 -0.81 -15.89
CA ASN A 164 4.49 -1.65 -16.61
C ASN A 164 3.05 -1.23 -16.28
N PRO A 165 2.56 -0.11 -16.85
CA PRO A 165 1.23 0.40 -16.57
C PRO A 165 0.13 -0.59 -16.95
N PHE A 166 -0.82 -0.80 -16.04
CA PHE A 166 -1.99 -1.69 -16.21
C PHE A 166 -3.23 -0.98 -16.77
N CYS A 167 -3.03 0.06 -17.60
CA CYS A 167 -4.10 0.93 -18.12
C CYS A 167 -5.12 0.17 -18.97
N ASP A 168 -4.69 -0.79 -19.76
CA ASP A 168 -5.53 -1.54 -20.69
C ASP A 168 -6.60 -2.41 -20.00
N HIS A 169 -6.39 -2.70 -18.71
CA HIS A 169 -7.32 -3.50 -17.90
C HIS A 169 -7.91 -2.71 -16.73
N CYS A 170 -7.79 -1.37 -16.75
CA CYS A 170 -8.25 -0.52 -15.67
C CYS A 170 -9.77 -0.34 -15.71
N ASN A 171 -10.46 -0.85 -14.69
CA ASN A 171 -11.92 -0.74 -14.53
C ASN A 171 -12.35 0.24 -13.42
N ARG A 172 -11.48 1.18 -13.04
CA ARG A 172 -11.71 2.07 -11.90
C ARG A 172 -12.35 3.38 -12.33
N ILE A 173 -13.39 3.77 -11.62
CA ILE A 173 -13.99 5.10 -11.65
C ILE A 173 -13.72 5.77 -10.31
N ARG A 174 -13.45 7.06 -10.31
CA ARG A 174 -13.28 7.90 -9.13
C ARG A 174 -14.32 8.97 -9.09
N MET A 175 -14.79 9.28 -7.92
CA MET A 175 -15.60 10.45 -7.66
C MET A 175 -14.82 11.38 -6.74
N THR A 176 -14.69 12.64 -7.12
CA THR A 176 -14.05 13.66 -6.30
C THR A 176 -14.99 14.10 -5.17
N ALA A 177 -14.45 14.79 -4.16
CA ALA A 177 -15.25 15.26 -3.03
C ALA A 177 -16.35 16.28 -3.46
N ASP A 178 -16.15 16.97 -4.59
CA ASP A 178 -17.13 17.88 -5.22
C ASP A 178 -18.09 17.17 -6.20
N GLY A 179 -18.07 15.82 -6.24
CA GLY A 179 -19.01 15.00 -6.99
C GLY A 179 -18.69 14.79 -8.48
N LYS A 180 -17.51 15.17 -8.95
CA LYS A 180 -17.11 14.94 -10.35
C LYS A 180 -16.58 13.54 -10.57
N LEU A 181 -16.89 12.94 -11.71
CA LEU A 181 -16.37 11.63 -12.09
C LEU A 181 -15.06 11.74 -12.87
N ARG A 182 -14.11 10.87 -12.53
CA ARG A 182 -12.83 10.73 -13.25
C ARG A 182 -12.59 9.27 -13.59
N THR A 183 -12.21 9.00 -14.82
CA THR A 183 -11.89 7.65 -15.30
C THR A 183 -10.42 7.29 -15.09
N CYS A 184 -9.56 8.28 -14.88
CA CYS A 184 -8.13 8.09 -14.67
C CYS A 184 -7.63 8.88 -13.46
N LEU A 185 -6.62 8.36 -12.76
CA LEU A 185 -5.96 9.05 -11.66
C LEU A 185 -5.24 10.33 -12.15
N PHE A 186 -4.75 10.31 -13.39
CA PHE A 186 -4.02 11.41 -14.02
C PHE A 186 -4.92 12.39 -14.80
N SER A 187 -6.24 12.19 -14.83
CA SER A 187 -7.10 13.15 -15.50
C SER A 187 -7.20 14.44 -14.69
N GLU A 188 -6.90 15.56 -15.33
CA GLU A 188 -6.92 16.88 -14.70
C GLU A 188 -8.34 17.47 -14.58
N ASN A 189 -9.30 17.00 -15.40
CA ASN A 189 -10.73 17.43 -15.36
C ASN A 189 -11.63 16.34 -15.93
#